data_69a3960bd0fe5bc9fdfa0edc2a223c27
#
_entry.id   69a3960bd0fe5bc9fdfa0edc2a223c27
#
_cell.length_a   1.000
_cell.length_b   1.000
_cell.length_c   1.000
_cell.angle_alpha   90.00
_cell.angle_beta   90.00
_cell.angle_gamma   90.00
#
_symmetry.space_group_name_H-M   'P 1'
#
loop_
_entity.id
_entity.type
_entity.pdbx_description
1 polymer ?
#
loop_
_entity_poly.entity_id
_entity_poly.type
_entity_poly.pdbx_seq_one_letter_code
_entity_poly.pdbx_strand_id
1 'polypeptide(L)'
;MASKSIAALCALIASIYLAPMAEAQPKELRMGTPFVNGSNLHQGMLKFAEIVNAESKGKYKVLVYTDSQIGDIQALLSGMQLGTVDMAYLGIGNGAALKGGGPLNIAYTPYLFKSKEWAEKVLNGPIFAPMFDELAKESGVRVFAAAGARSGRAIQTLKGPVNKPEDLKGMRLRIPPIGMFKDAFEGLGVKVVPMGLSEVYLALSRGQVDGQDNGFDLSLSFKWHEVAKYWSATDHCYELATWYISEKLWQQLTPEDKALFQRAAKEGGIVVTKVGEQIDANGIEELKKAGVTYTKPDLEPFRKAFENAHKAYEGKQWPAGLVDQIKAMQN
;
A
#
# COMPACT_ATOMS: atom_id res chain seq x y z
N MET A 1 -51.26 -27.22 65.02
CA MET A 1 -50.62 -25.98 64.61
C MET A 1 -49.23 -26.30 64.00
N ALA A 2 -49.15 -26.91 62.87
CA ALA A 2 -47.86 -27.21 62.20
C ALA A 2 -48.15 -27.55 60.73
N SER A 3 -48.50 -26.53 59.92
CA SER A 3 -48.77 -26.80 58.46
C SER A 3 -48.72 -25.53 57.61
N LYS A 4 -48.06 -24.46 58.03
CA LYS A 4 -47.96 -23.19 57.24
C LYS A 4 -46.54 -22.67 56.98
N SER A 5 -45.52 -23.44 57.35
CA SER A 5 -44.12 -22.94 57.27
C SER A 5 -43.26 -23.61 56.15
N ILE A 6 -43.81 -24.49 55.34
CA ILE A 6 -43.03 -25.19 54.27
C ILE A 6 -43.26 -24.62 52.84
N ALA A 7 -44.35 -23.86 52.67
CA ALA A 7 -44.66 -23.29 51.33
C ALA A 7 -43.86 -21.99 51.00
N ALA A 8 -43.19 -21.37 51.96
CA ALA A 8 -42.45 -20.11 51.77
C ALA A 8 -40.96 -20.29 51.35
N LEU A 9 -40.43 -21.52 51.43
CA LEU A 9 -39.00 -21.78 51.16
C LEU A 9 -38.71 -22.26 49.71
N CYS A 10 -39.74 -22.63 48.95
CA CYS A 10 -39.57 -23.08 47.54
C CYS A 10 -39.73 -21.97 46.49
N ALA A 11 -40.13 -20.76 46.86
CA ALA A 11 -40.31 -19.63 45.94
C ALA A 11 -39.04 -18.76 45.75
N LEU A 12 -37.95 -19.07 46.46
CA LEU A 12 -36.74 -18.21 46.46
C LEU A 12 -35.56 -18.76 45.61
N ILE A 13 -35.75 -19.84 44.89
CA ILE A 13 -34.65 -20.49 44.11
C ILE A 13 -34.85 -20.41 42.58
N ALA A 14 -35.88 -19.77 42.07
CA ALA A 14 -36.16 -19.67 40.64
C ALA A 14 -35.83 -18.30 40.00
N SER A 15 -35.12 -17.41 40.71
CA SER A 15 -34.55 -16.20 40.12
C SER A 15 -33.06 -16.38 39.81
N ILE A 16 -32.70 -17.43 39.09
CA ILE A 16 -31.41 -17.45 38.41
C ILE A 16 -31.49 -16.39 37.35
N TYR A 17 -30.95 -15.22 37.67
CA TYR A 17 -30.65 -14.13 36.80
C TYR A 17 -30.03 -14.67 35.51
N LEU A 18 -30.77 -14.69 34.40
CA LEU A 18 -30.24 -14.46 33.09
C LEU A 18 -29.74 -13.02 33.07
N ALA A 19 -28.56 -12.78 33.67
CA ALA A 19 -27.86 -11.56 33.39
C ALA A 19 -27.70 -11.53 31.85
N PRO A 20 -28.15 -10.47 31.16
CA PRO A 20 -27.83 -10.35 29.76
C PRO A 20 -26.30 -10.44 29.70
N MET A 21 -25.76 -11.41 28.95
CA MET A 21 -24.34 -11.41 28.63
C MET A 21 -24.07 -10.04 28.03
N ALA A 22 -23.38 -9.19 28.77
CA ALA A 22 -22.95 -7.91 28.24
C ALA A 22 -22.19 -8.23 26.97
N GLU A 23 -22.76 -7.95 25.81
CA GLU A 23 -22.06 -8.04 24.54
C GLU A 23 -20.81 -7.17 24.72
N ALA A 24 -19.65 -7.81 24.73
CA ALA A 24 -18.39 -7.09 24.84
C ALA A 24 -18.34 -6.10 23.67
N GLN A 25 -18.13 -4.82 23.97
CA GLN A 25 -18.02 -3.82 22.91
C GLN A 25 -16.92 -4.23 21.93
N PRO A 26 -17.18 -4.10 20.63
CA PRO A 26 -16.18 -4.48 19.63
C PRO A 26 -14.88 -3.69 19.83
N LYS A 27 -13.76 -4.38 19.70
CA LYS A 27 -12.44 -3.73 19.69
C LYS A 27 -12.35 -2.84 18.45
N GLU A 28 -12.25 -1.53 18.65
CA GLU A 28 -12.02 -0.59 17.56
C GLU A 28 -10.59 -0.74 17.04
N LEU A 29 -10.45 -0.89 15.71
CA LEU A 29 -9.19 -1.02 15.01
C LEU A 29 -9.00 0.18 14.08
N ARG A 30 -7.96 0.98 14.31
CA ARG A 30 -7.64 2.15 13.51
C ARG A 30 -6.79 1.76 12.33
N MET A 31 -7.32 1.96 11.11
CA MET A 31 -6.64 1.67 9.84
C MET A 31 -6.42 2.96 9.06
N GLY A 32 -5.16 3.35 8.89
CA GLY A 32 -4.75 4.59 8.25
C GLY A 32 -4.17 4.43 6.86
N THR A 33 -4.28 5.49 6.06
CA THR A 33 -3.62 5.61 4.76
C THR A 33 -3.40 7.08 4.40
N PRO A 34 -2.33 7.43 3.62
CA PRO A 34 -2.20 8.75 3.04
C PRO A 34 -3.05 8.96 1.79
N PHE A 35 -3.69 7.91 1.26
CA PHE A 35 -4.47 7.99 0.02
C PHE A 35 -5.76 8.79 0.22
N VAL A 36 -6.20 9.42 -0.87
CA VAL A 36 -7.33 10.35 -0.87
C VAL A 36 -8.66 9.63 -0.65
N ASN A 37 -9.55 10.26 0.11
CA ASN A 37 -10.93 9.83 0.26
C ASN A 37 -11.62 9.70 -1.10
N GLY A 38 -12.35 8.61 -1.32
CA GLY A 38 -13.02 8.30 -2.58
C GLY A 38 -12.13 7.64 -3.64
N SER A 39 -10.78 7.56 -3.44
CA SER A 39 -9.89 6.83 -4.35
C SER A 39 -10.21 5.33 -4.42
N ASN A 40 -9.70 4.65 -5.45
CA ASN A 40 -9.78 3.19 -5.55
C ASN A 40 -9.21 2.50 -4.30
N LEU A 41 -8.11 3.03 -3.76
CA LEU A 41 -7.46 2.51 -2.56
C LEU A 41 -8.35 2.64 -1.32
N HIS A 42 -9.04 3.79 -1.17
CA HIS A 42 -10.02 3.97 -0.10
C HIS A 42 -11.21 2.99 -0.25
N GLN A 43 -11.73 2.78 -1.47
CA GLN A 43 -12.82 1.84 -1.70
C GLN A 43 -12.44 0.40 -1.28
N GLY A 44 -11.20 -0.01 -1.52
CA GLY A 44 -10.67 -1.29 -1.03
C GLY A 44 -10.64 -1.38 0.49
N MET A 45 -10.22 -0.31 1.18
CA MET A 45 -10.24 -0.26 2.65
C MET A 45 -11.65 -0.33 3.21
N LEU A 46 -12.61 0.34 2.58
CA LEU A 46 -14.03 0.24 2.98
C LEU A 46 -14.56 -1.18 2.82
N LYS A 47 -14.19 -1.87 1.73
CA LYS A 47 -14.59 -3.27 1.52
C LYS A 47 -13.98 -4.20 2.57
N PHE A 48 -12.73 -4.01 2.92
CA PHE A 48 -12.09 -4.71 4.04
C PHE A 48 -12.84 -4.49 5.34
N ALA A 49 -13.12 -3.23 5.69
CA ALA A 49 -13.82 -2.86 6.92
C ALA A 49 -15.24 -3.43 6.97
N GLU A 50 -15.98 -3.37 5.85
CA GLU A 50 -17.31 -3.98 5.70
C GLU A 50 -17.29 -5.46 6.09
N ILE A 51 -16.39 -6.24 5.49
CA ILE A 51 -16.29 -7.69 5.73
C ILE A 51 -15.92 -7.99 7.17
N VAL A 52 -14.87 -7.35 7.71
CA VAL A 52 -14.42 -7.60 9.09
C VAL A 52 -15.49 -7.21 10.09
N ASN A 53 -16.13 -6.04 9.92
CA ASN A 53 -17.18 -5.57 10.82
C ASN A 53 -18.41 -6.50 10.81
N ALA A 54 -18.81 -6.99 9.62
CA ALA A 54 -19.97 -7.87 9.49
C ALA A 54 -19.70 -9.28 10.01
N GLU A 55 -18.52 -9.85 9.75
CA GLU A 55 -18.26 -11.27 9.93
C GLU A 55 -17.45 -11.61 11.19
N SER A 56 -16.93 -10.62 11.90
CA SER A 56 -16.19 -10.83 13.15
C SER A 56 -17.08 -11.17 14.35
N LYS A 57 -18.39 -11.32 14.16
CA LYS A 57 -19.37 -11.62 15.23
C LYS A 57 -19.28 -10.59 16.40
N GLY A 58 -19.14 -9.31 16.05
CA GLY A 58 -19.05 -8.23 17.05
C GLY A 58 -17.69 -8.09 17.74
N LYS A 59 -16.66 -8.88 17.34
CA LYS A 59 -15.33 -8.77 17.96
C LYS A 59 -14.59 -7.50 17.58
N TYR A 60 -14.69 -7.07 16.32
CA TYR A 60 -13.91 -5.97 15.75
C TYR A 60 -14.79 -4.94 15.07
N LYS A 61 -14.35 -3.66 15.15
CA LYS A 61 -14.89 -2.53 14.38
C LYS A 61 -13.72 -1.78 13.75
N VAL A 62 -13.52 -1.94 12.45
CA VAL A 62 -12.48 -1.25 11.69
C VAL A 62 -12.92 0.17 11.39
N LEU A 63 -12.11 1.14 11.80
CA LEU A 63 -12.27 2.57 11.52
C LEU A 63 -11.26 2.97 10.45
N VAL A 64 -11.73 3.48 9.32
CA VAL A 64 -10.91 3.86 8.17
C VAL A 64 -10.59 5.35 8.21
N TYR A 65 -9.30 5.69 8.09
CA TYR A 65 -8.79 7.06 8.06
C TYR A 65 -7.97 7.28 6.79
N THR A 66 -8.41 8.20 5.95
CA THR A 66 -7.75 8.60 4.69
C THR A 66 -6.99 9.90 4.84
N ASP A 67 -6.42 10.42 3.73
CA ASP A 67 -5.86 11.78 3.65
C ASP A 67 -4.84 12.11 4.75
N SER A 68 -4.10 11.11 5.23
CA SER A 68 -3.15 11.24 6.36
C SER A 68 -3.79 11.74 7.67
N GLN A 69 -5.10 11.55 7.89
CA GLN A 69 -5.82 12.05 9.09
C GLN A 69 -5.21 11.58 10.42
N ILE A 70 -4.62 10.37 10.44
CA ILE A 70 -3.93 9.83 11.63
C ILE A 70 -2.42 9.68 11.42
N GLY A 71 -1.88 10.41 10.45
CA GLY A 71 -0.45 10.50 10.15
C GLY A 71 -0.10 10.14 8.72
N ASP A 72 1.08 10.58 8.31
CA ASP A 72 1.71 10.16 7.05
C ASP A 72 2.24 8.72 7.16
N ILE A 73 2.92 8.25 6.11
CA ILE A 73 3.46 6.87 6.05
C ILE A 73 4.36 6.57 7.24
N GLN A 74 5.27 7.48 7.63
CA GLN A 74 6.19 7.25 8.73
C GLN A 74 5.46 7.21 10.08
N ALA A 75 4.53 8.13 10.27
CA ALA A 75 3.70 8.17 11.48
C ALA A 75 2.82 6.92 11.62
N LEU A 76 2.24 6.42 10.50
CA LEU A 76 1.47 5.18 10.49
C LEU A 76 2.33 3.96 10.85
N LEU A 77 3.52 3.83 10.26
CA LEU A 77 4.45 2.73 10.56
C LEU A 77 4.91 2.77 12.03
N SER A 78 5.32 3.95 12.51
CA SER A 78 5.70 4.14 13.92
C SER A 78 4.52 3.91 14.86
N GLY A 79 3.32 4.36 14.48
CA GLY A 79 2.10 4.14 15.24
C GLY A 79 1.76 2.66 15.41
N MET A 80 1.98 1.82 14.39
CA MET A 80 1.80 0.37 14.51
C MET A 80 2.82 -0.26 15.47
N GLN A 81 4.07 0.21 15.47
CA GLN A 81 5.09 -0.24 16.44
C GLN A 81 4.72 0.12 17.88
N LEU A 82 4.18 1.32 18.09
CA LEU A 82 3.77 1.84 19.40
C LEU A 82 2.38 1.38 19.84
N GLY A 83 1.57 0.80 18.94
CA GLY A 83 0.20 0.37 19.21
C GLY A 83 -0.83 1.52 19.20
N THR A 84 -0.49 2.67 18.63
CA THR A 84 -1.43 3.80 18.44
C THR A 84 -2.19 3.73 17.11
N VAL A 85 -1.72 2.94 16.18
CA VAL A 85 -2.37 2.55 14.93
C VAL A 85 -2.38 1.04 14.88
N ASP A 86 -3.49 0.44 14.45
CA ASP A 86 -3.62 -1.01 14.38
C ASP A 86 -3.21 -1.55 13.02
N MET A 87 -3.58 -0.85 11.96
CA MET A 87 -3.40 -1.27 10.56
C MET A 87 -3.09 -0.07 9.66
N ALA A 88 -2.46 -0.35 8.53
CA ALA A 88 -2.28 0.62 7.46
C ALA A 88 -2.38 -0.05 6.08
N TYR A 89 -2.83 0.71 5.07
CA TYR A 89 -2.85 0.29 3.68
C TYR A 89 -1.91 1.20 2.89
N LEU A 90 -0.78 0.66 2.47
CA LEU A 90 0.37 1.40 1.95
C LEU A 90 0.97 0.66 0.74
N GLY A 91 1.90 1.29 0.01
CA GLY A 91 2.73 0.57 -0.97
C GLY A 91 3.70 -0.41 -0.31
N ILE A 92 4.02 -1.50 -1.00
CA ILE A 92 4.89 -2.58 -0.49
C ILE A 92 6.26 -2.09 -0.01
N GLY A 93 6.88 -1.15 -0.72
CA GLY A 93 8.21 -0.64 -0.38
C GLY A 93 8.26 0.26 0.85
N ASN A 94 7.12 0.70 1.38
CA ASN A 94 7.12 1.54 2.58
C ASN A 94 7.65 0.78 3.81
N GLY A 95 7.46 -0.55 3.84
CA GLY A 95 8.05 -1.40 4.88
C GLY A 95 9.58 -1.45 4.86
N ALA A 96 10.22 -1.09 3.73
CA ALA A 96 11.68 -1.09 3.62
C ALA A 96 12.38 -0.09 4.55
N ALA A 97 11.65 0.93 5.03
CA ALA A 97 12.16 1.89 6.00
C ALA A 97 12.26 1.34 7.43
N LEU A 98 11.64 0.20 7.71
CA LEU A 98 11.63 -0.45 9.01
C LEU A 98 12.81 -1.44 9.15
N LYS A 99 13.19 -1.74 10.39
CA LYS A 99 14.17 -2.78 10.67
C LYS A 99 13.69 -4.12 10.12
N GLY A 100 14.54 -4.88 9.45
CA GLY A 100 14.18 -6.13 8.77
C GLY A 100 13.47 -5.96 7.42
N GLY A 101 13.03 -4.72 7.08
CA GLY A 101 12.29 -4.44 5.86
C GLY A 101 13.13 -4.16 4.61
N GLY A 102 14.44 -3.97 4.77
CA GLY A 102 15.36 -3.65 3.66
C GLY A 102 15.13 -4.46 2.38
N PRO A 103 14.95 -5.80 2.46
CA PRO A 103 14.69 -6.63 1.29
C PRO A 103 13.47 -6.23 0.47
N LEU A 104 12.47 -5.57 1.05
CA LEU A 104 11.27 -5.12 0.32
C LEU A 104 11.57 -4.05 -0.75
N ASN A 105 12.75 -3.41 -0.67
CA ASN A 105 13.22 -2.52 -1.74
C ASN A 105 13.27 -3.21 -3.12
N ILE A 106 13.45 -4.55 -3.17
CA ILE A 106 13.49 -5.31 -4.42
C ILE A 106 12.22 -5.12 -5.27
N ALA A 107 11.06 -4.97 -4.63
CA ALA A 107 9.77 -4.77 -5.31
C ALA A 107 9.72 -3.47 -6.15
N TYR A 108 10.63 -2.53 -5.87
CA TYR A 108 10.76 -1.26 -6.60
C TYR A 108 11.91 -1.24 -7.61
N THR A 109 12.50 -2.39 -7.90
CA THR A 109 13.43 -2.50 -9.03
C THR A 109 12.70 -2.17 -10.31
N PRO A 110 13.11 -1.14 -11.08
CA PRO A 110 12.43 -0.78 -12.30
C PRO A 110 12.35 -1.97 -13.27
N TYR A 111 11.19 -2.15 -13.88
CA TYR A 111 10.91 -3.27 -14.81
C TYR A 111 11.12 -4.68 -14.24
N LEU A 112 11.02 -4.83 -12.89
CA LEU A 112 11.09 -6.15 -12.25
C LEU A 112 9.91 -7.02 -12.67
N PHE A 113 8.71 -6.49 -12.60
CA PHE A 113 7.47 -7.20 -12.95
C PHE A 113 7.01 -6.85 -14.36
N LYS A 114 6.63 -7.84 -15.16
CA LYS A 114 6.11 -7.62 -16.52
C LYS A 114 4.65 -7.18 -16.56
N SER A 115 3.90 -7.41 -15.47
CA SER A 115 2.51 -7.00 -15.32
C SER A 115 2.08 -6.92 -13.84
N LYS A 116 0.91 -6.36 -13.61
CA LYS A 116 0.27 -6.26 -12.28
C LYS A 116 0.00 -7.65 -11.68
N GLU A 117 -0.47 -8.59 -12.50
CA GLU A 117 -0.80 -9.96 -12.11
C GLU A 117 0.47 -10.72 -11.69
N TRP A 118 1.59 -10.50 -12.40
CA TRP A 118 2.86 -11.07 -12.00
C TRP A 118 3.40 -10.47 -10.71
N ALA A 119 3.25 -9.16 -10.51
CA ALA A 119 3.58 -8.52 -9.24
C ALA A 119 2.78 -9.16 -8.09
N GLU A 120 1.46 -9.33 -8.24
CA GLU A 120 0.61 -9.95 -7.22
C GLU A 120 1.03 -11.40 -6.93
N LYS A 121 1.26 -12.20 -7.98
CA LYS A 121 1.68 -13.60 -7.85
C LYS A 121 3.03 -13.74 -7.12
N VAL A 122 4.01 -12.92 -7.47
CA VAL A 122 5.35 -13.00 -6.88
C VAL A 122 5.36 -12.47 -5.45
N LEU A 123 4.68 -11.35 -5.18
CA LEU A 123 4.63 -10.75 -3.84
C LEU A 123 3.90 -11.62 -2.81
N ASN A 124 2.91 -12.41 -3.24
CA ASN A 124 2.24 -13.38 -2.37
C ASN A 124 2.86 -14.78 -2.43
N GLY A 125 4.01 -14.91 -3.09
CA GLY A 125 4.71 -16.18 -3.28
C GLY A 125 5.80 -16.45 -2.24
N PRO A 126 6.49 -17.59 -2.39
CA PRO A 126 7.49 -18.07 -1.43
C PRO A 126 8.73 -17.19 -1.32
N ILE A 127 9.00 -16.31 -2.30
CA ILE A 127 10.14 -15.38 -2.28
C ILE A 127 9.94 -14.29 -1.23
N PHE A 128 8.72 -13.72 -1.15
CA PHE A 128 8.44 -12.58 -0.26
C PHE A 128 7.98 -13.00 1.14
N ALA A 129 7.43 -14.20 1.31
CA ALA A 129 6.96 -14.67 2.62
C ALA A 129 8.04 -14.57 3.71
N PRO A 130 9.30 -15.04 3.52
CA PRO A 130 10.38 -14.87 4.51
C PRO A 130 10.73 -13.40 4.78
N MET A 131 10.62 -12.52 3.77
CA MET A 131 10.88 -11.08 3.94
C MET A 131 9.81 -10.42 4.82
N PHE A 132 8.54 -10.83 4.66
CA PHE A 132 7.44 -10.36 5.51
C PHE A 132 7.56 -10.85 6.95
N ASP A 133 8.02 -12.08 7.14
CA ASP A 133 8.25 -12.63 8.48
C ASP A 133 9.44 -11.95 9.18
N GLU A 134 10.51 -11.67 8.47
CA GLU A 134 11.67 -10.94 9.02
C GLU A 134 11.29 -9.49 9.38
N LEU A 135 10.54 -8.79 8.50
CA LEU A 135 9.98 -7.47 8.81
C LEU A 135 9.18 -7.51 10.12
N ALA A 136 8.24 -8.47 10.24
CA ALA A 136 7.39 -8.58 11.41
C ALA A 136 8.19 -8.82 12.69
N LYS A 137 9.16 -9.74 12.63
CA LYS A 137 10.04 -10.11 13.74
C LYS A 137 10.90 -8.94 14.21
N GLU A 138 11.51 -8.20 13.28
CA GLU A 138 12.48 -7.16 13.60
C GLU A 138 11.85 -5.80 13.90
N SER A 139 10.71 -5.48 13.29
CA SER A 139 10.06 -4.18 13.44
C SER A 139 8.80 -4.18 14.30
N GLY A 140 8.15 -5.33 14.49
CA GLY A 140 6.82 -5.38 15.11
C GLY A 140 5.68 -4.95 14.17
N VAL A 141 5.95 -4.83 12.86
CA VAL A 141 4.96 -4.50 11.82
C VAL A 141 4.94 -5.62 10.79
N ARG A 142 3.78 -6.22 10.55
CA ARG A 142 3.59 -7.34 9.62
C ARG A 142 2.91 -6.88 8.33
N VAL A 143 3.38 -7.37 7.20
CA VAL A 143 2.60 -7.46 5.97
C VAL A 143 1.83 -8.77 6.00
N PHE A 144 0.50 -8.71 5.93
CA PHE A 144 -0.33 -9.93 5.95
C PHE A 144 -1.03 -10.22 4.62
N ALA A 145 -1.02 -9.27 3.67
CA ALA A 145 -1.45 -9.48 2.29
C ALA A 145 -0.86 -8.39 1.38
N ALA A 146 -0.47 -8.76 0.16
CA ALA A 146 -0.18 -7.85 -0.94
C ALA A 146 -1.32 -7.97 -1.96
N ALA A 147 -2.31 -7.08 -1.89
CA ALA A 147 -3.51 -7.13 -2.72
C ALA A 147 -4.03 -5.73 -3.03
N GLY A 148 -4.31 -5.47 -4.31
CA GLY A 148 -4.73 -4.19 -4.84
C GLY A 148 -3.71 -3.64 -5.82
N ALA A 149 -3.82 -4.05 -7.09
CA ALA A 149 -2.95 -3.59 -8.15
C ALA A 149 -3.22 -2.11 -8.45
N ARG A 150 -2.15 -1.35 -8.53
CA ARG A 150 -2.17 0.07 -8.84
C ARG A 150 -1.88 0.33 -10.31
N SER A 151 -2.16 1.55 -10.77
CA SER A 151 -1.76 1.98 -12.11
C SER A 151 -0.25 1.89 -12.29
N GLY A 152 0.21 1.50 -13.49
CA GLY A 152 1.64 1.49 -13.84
C GLY A 152 2.26 2.88 -13.60
N ARG A 153 3.47 2.91 -13.02
CA ARG A 153 4.12 4.18 -12.70
C ARG A 153 4.70 4.82 -13.97
N ALA A 154 4.42 6.08 -14.15
CA ALA A 154 4.84 6.92 -15.27
C ALA A 154 5.52 8.19 -14.78
N ILE A 155 6.21 8.90 -15.65
CA ILE A 155 6.81 10.20 -15.34
C ILE A 155 5.87 11.31 -15.75
N GLN A 156 5.57 12.20 -14.82
CA GLN A 156 4.75 13.39 -15.06
C GLN A 156 5.53 14.66 -14.74
N THR A 157 5.57 15.62 -15.67
CA THR A 157 6.46 16.78 -15.62
C THR A 157 5.75 18.10 -15.87
N LEU A 158 6.41 19.21 -15.48
CA LEU A 158 5.92 20.58 -15.67
C LEU A 158 6.24 21.16 -17.05
N LYS A 159 7.38 20.80 -17.67
CA LYS A 159 7.95 21.58 -18.78
C LYS A 159 8.13 20.84 -20.11
N GLY A 160 7.87 19.56 -20.18
CA GLY A 160 8.02 18.80 -21.42
C GLY A 160 8.00 17.30 -21.19
N PRO A 161 7.71 16.51 -22.22
CA PRO A 161 7.65 15.07 -22.09
C PRO A 161 9.05 14.45 -21.91
N VAL A 162 9.08 13.29 -21.26
CA VAL A 162 10.26 12.44 -21.16
C VAL A 162 10.12 11.33 -22.20
N ASN A 163 10.90 11.40 -23.27
CA ASN A 163 10.86 10.44 -24.38
C ASN A 163 12.01 9.42 -24.32
N LYS A 164 13.07 9.73 -23.59
CA LYS A 164 14.26 8.89 -23.41
C LYS A 164 14.88 9.16 -22.04
N PRO A 165 15.73 8.25 -21.52
CA PRO A 165 16.34 8.42 -20.18
C PRO A 165 17.13 9.71 -20.02
N GLU A 166 17.79 10.18 -21.08
CA GLU A 166 18.61 11.41 -21.06
C GLU A 166 17.80 12.65 -20.75
N ASP A 167 16.49 12.66 -21.07
CA ASP A 167 15.60 13.78 -20.79
C ASP A 167 15.38 14.00 -19.27
N LEU A 168 15.68 12.98 -18.46
CA LEU A 168 15.61 13.05 -17.00
C LEU A 168 16.84 13.72 -16.37
N LYS A 169 17.96 13.81 -17.09
CA LYS A 169 19.25 14.29 -16.54
C LYS A 169 19.12 15.72 -16.01
N GLY A 170 19.51 15.89 -14.75
CA GLY A 170 19.46 17.18 -14.05
C GLY A 170 18.08 17.66 -13.61
N MET A 171 17.01 16.92 -13.96
CA MET A 171 15.64 17.18 -13.55
C MET A 171 15.48 16.96 -12.03
N ARG A 172 14.84 17.87 -11.33
CA ARG A 172 14.41 17.67 -9.94
C ARG A 172 13.14 16.84 -9.95
N LEU A 173 13.27 15.55 -9.70
CA LEU A 173 12.13 14.65 -9.73
C LEU A 173 11.74 14.24 -8.31
N ARG A 174 10.48 14.47 -7.95
CA ARG A 174 9.92 13.90 -6.74
C ARG A 174 9.72 12.41 -6.92
N ILE A 175 10.22 11.65 -5.96
CA ILE A 175 9.90 10.23 -5.83
C ILE A 175 9.50 9.91 -4.38
N PRO A 176 8.87 8.77 -4.10
CA PRO A 176 8.68 8.32 -2.72
C PRO A 176 10.05 8.10 -2.03
N PRO A 177 10.13 8.22 -0.69
CA PRO A 177 11.37 7.99 0.05
C PRO A 177 11.73 6.50 0.13
N ILE A 178 11.96 5.87 -1.01
CA ILE A 178 12.30 4.45 -1.18
C ILE A 178 13.69 4.37 -1.80
N GLY A 179 14.61 3.69 -1.08
CA GLY A 179 16.02 3.65 -1.44
C GLY A 179 16.28 3.18 -2.86
N MET A 180 15.64 2.08 -3.27
CA MET A 180 15.80 1.52 -4.61
C MET A 180 15.44 2.52 -5.72
N PHE A 181 14.34 3.26 -5.56
CA PHE A 181 13.96 4.28 -6.54
C PHE A 181 14.92 5.47 -6.55
N LYS A 182 15.32 5.93 -5.34
CA LYS A 182 16.28 7.01 -5.22
C LYS A 182 17.55 6.67 -6.03
N ASP A 183 18.17 5.54 -5.73
CA ASP A 183 19.44 5.17 -6.34
C ASP A 183 19.29 4.88 -7.84
N ALA A 184 18.17 4.27 -8.28
CA ALA A 184 17.89 4.01 -9.68
C ALA A 184 17.78 5.32 -10.50
N PHE A 185 17.04 6.31 -10.01
CA PHE A 185 16.88 7.58 -10.71
C PHE A 185 18.14 8.47 -10.60
N GLU A 186 18.85 8.48 -9.47
CA GLU A 186 20.13 9.15 -9.35
C GLU A 186 21.17 8.59 -10.34
N GLY A 187 21.14 7.28 -10.60
CA GLY A 187 21.98 6.63 -11.62
C GLY A 187 21.75 7.16 -13.05
N LEU A 188 20.58 7.74 -13.33
CA LEU A 188 20.27 8.44 -14.57
C LEU A 188 20.63 9.93 -14.55
N GLY A 189 21.26 10.42 -13.49
CA GLY A 189 21.60 11.83 -13.32
C GLY A 189 20.42 12.71 -12.90
N VAL A 190 19.36 12.13 -12.36
CA VAL A 190 18.20 12.85 -11.79
C VAL A 190 18.62 13.48 -10.45
N LYS A 191 18.16 14.70 -10.18
CA LYS A 191 18.21 15.31 -8.85
C LYS A 191 16.98 14.86 -8.07
N VAL A 192 17.13 13.74 -7.38
CA VAL A 192 16.01 13.13 -6.64
C VAL A 192 15.62 13.99 -5.43
N VAL A 193 14.32 14.23 -5.27
CA VAL A 193 13.73 14.96 -4.13
C VAL A 193 12.71 14.04 -3.44
N PRO A 194 13.11 13.27 -2.42
CA PRO A 194 12.18 12.41 -1.69
C PRO A 194 11.20 13.25 -0.88
N MET A 195 9.89 12.98 -1.01
CA MET A 195 8.86 13.63 -0.18
C MET A 195 7.58 12.81 -0.11
N GLY A 196 6.78 13.04 0.93
CA GLY A 196 5.48 12.43 1.15
C GLY A 196 4.46 12.79 0.08
N LEU A 197 3.37 12.00 -0.02
CA LEU A 197 2.33 12.20 -1.04
C LEU A 197 1.59 13.54 -0.89
N SER A 198 1.31 13.96 0.34
CA SER A 198 0.58 15.20 0.65
C SER A 198 1.29 16.48 0.20
N GLU A 199 2.61 16.43 0.03
CA GLU A 199 3.44 17.58 -0.32
C GLU A 199 3.56 17.79 -1.84
N VAL A 200 3.28 16.75 -2.63
CA VAL A 200 3.62 16.70 -4.06
C VAL A 200 2.91 17.78 -4.87
N TYR A 201 1.60 17.98 -4.66
CA TYR A 201 0.83 19.00 -5.39
C TYR A 201 1.44 20.41 -5.20
N LEU A 202 1.75 20.73 -3.95
CA LEU A 202 2.32 22.04 -3.61
C LEU A 202 3.74 22.19 -4.16
N ALA A 203 4.56 21.14 -4.09
CA ALA A 203 5.91 21.16 -4.63
C ALA A 203 5.94 21.34 -6.16
N LEU A 204 5.01 20.67 -6.88
CA LEU A 204 4.82 20.86 -8.31
C LEU A 204 4.33 22.28 -8.63
N SER A 205 3.28 22.75 -7.96
CA SER A 205 2.68 24.07 -8.22
C SER A 205 3.63 25.25 -7.97
N ARG A 206 4.56 25.08 -7.02
CA ARG A 206 5.61 26.07 -6.71
C ARG A 206 6.90 25.88 -7.51
N GLY A 207 6.97 24.88 -8.38
CA GLY A 207 8.18 24.57 -9.14
C GLY A 207 9.37 24.17 -8.27
N GLN A 208 9.13 23.64 -7.07
CA GLN A 208 10.20 23.10 -6.20
C GLN A 208 10.76 21.80 -6.79
N VAL A 209 9.92 21.03 -7.51
CA VAL A 209 10.29 19.91 -8.34
C VAL A 209 9.83 20.14 -9.77
N ASP A 210 10.50 19.51 -10.73
CA ASP A 210 10.19 19.64 -12.16
C ASP A 210 9.21 18.55 -12.64
N GLY A 211 9.02 17.51 -11.81
CA GLY A 211 8.12 16.41 -12.08
C GLY A 211 8.01 15.43 -10.91
N GLN A 212 7.22 14.40 -11.12
CA GLN A 212 7.00 13.29 -10.18
C GLN A 212 6.80 11.97 -10.93
N ASP A 213 6.89 10.84 -10.23
CA ASP A 213 6.56 9.53 -10.76
C ASP A 213 5.38 8.91 -9.99
N ASN A 214 4.34 8.49 -10.70
CA ASN A 214 3.22 7.66 -10.21
C ASN A 214 2.31 7.25 -11.36
N GLY A 215 1.31 6.41 -11.04
CA GLY A 215 0.27 6.01 -11.97
C GLY A 215 -0.91 6.97 -12.06
N PHE A 216 -1.86 6.67 -12.96
CA PHE A 216 -3.09 7.45 -13.15
C PHE A 216 -3.91 7.56 -11.87
N ASP A 217 -3.99 6.48 -11.09
CA ASP A 217 -4.75 6.39 -9.85
C ASP A 217 -4.41 7.52 -8.87
N LEU A 218 -3.12 7.78 -8.64
CA LEU A 218 -2.70 8.87 -7.75
C LEU A 218 -2.68 10.22 -8.46
N SER A 219 -2.24 10.31 -9.72
CA SER A 219 -2.21 11.57 -10.42
C SER A 219 -3.59 12.23 -10.51
N LEU A 220 -4.63 11.43 -10.76
CA LEU A 220 -6.01 11.91 -10.83
C LEU A 220 -6.56 12.22 -9.44
N SER A 221 -6.39 11.32 -8.44
CA SER A 221 -6.93 11.52 -7.10
C SER A 221 -6.28 12.67 -6.33
N PHE A 222 -4.97 12.90 -6.49
CA PHE A 222 -4.24 14.03 -5.91
C PHE A 222 -4.22 15.28 -6.82
N LYS A 223 -4.88 15.22 -7.98
CA LYS A 223 -4.99 16.34 -8.94
C LYS A 223 -3.66 16.87 -9.48
N TRP A 224 -2.60 16.06 -9.49
CA TRP A 224 -1.28 16.50 -9.99
C TRP A 224 -1.32 16.87 -11.49
N HIS A 225 -2.24 16.29 -12.25
CA HIS A 225 -2.49 16.60 -13.65
C HIS A 225 -2.98 18.05 -13.88
N GLU A 226 -3.47 18.74 -12.84
CA GLU A 226 -3.85 20.14 -12.95
C GLU A 226 -2.63 21.06 -13.10
N VAL A 227 -1.48 20.68 -12.56
CA VAL A 227 -0.24 21.46 -12.53
C VAL A 227 0.86 20.87 -13.43
N ALA A 228 1.04 19.56 -13.48
CA ALA A 228 2.02 18.90 -14.33
C ALA A 228 1.36 18.41 -15.62
N LYS A 229 1.68 19.08 -16.73
CA LYS A 229 0.94 18.96 -18.01
C LYS A 229 1.55 18.00 -19.02
N TYR A 230 2.60 17.27 -18.66
CA TYR A 230 3.22 16.30 -19.56
C TYR A 230 3.28 14.93 -18.88
N TRP A 231 2.66 13.94 -19.50
CA TRP A 231 2.63 12.55 -19.05
C TRP A 231 3.44 11.68 -20.02
N SER A 232 4.41 10.96 -19.50
CA SER A 232 5.22 10.01 -20.26
C SER A 232 5.02 8.61 -19.67
N ALA A 233 4.36 7.73 -20.44
CA ALA A 233 3.98 6.37 -20.04
C ALA A 233 5.22 5.46 -20.07
N THR A 234 6.08 5.60 -19.10
CA THR A 234 7.30 4.79 -18.96
C THR A 234 7.05 3.42 -18.36
N ASP A 235 5.92 3.21 -17.68
CA ASP A 235 5.50 1.95 -17.05
C ASP A 235 6.64 1.22 -16.32
N HIS A 236 7.50 1.99 -15.68
CA HIS A 236 8.77 1.50 -15.12
C HIS A 236 8.62 0.70 -13.84
N CYS A 237 7.43 0.69 -13.22
CA CYS A 237 7.15 -0.11 -12.03
C CYS A 237 5.66 -0.42 -11.91
N TYR A 238 5.35 -1.69 -11.64
CA TYR A 238 4.04 -2.15 -11.21
C TYR A 238 4.06 -2.38 -9.70
N GLU A 239 3.24 -1.64 -9.00
CA GLU A 239 3.17 -1.64 -7.53
C GLU A 239 1.84 -2.22 -7.05
N LEU A 240 1.87 -2.97 -5.94
CA LEU A 240 0.68 -3.33 -5.21
C LEU A 240 0.57 -2.52 -3.93
N ALA A 241 -0.65 -2.14 -3.61
CA ALA A 241 -0.98 -1.73 -2.27
C ALA A 241 -0.99 -2.95 -1.34
N THR A 242 -0.58 -2.75 -0.11
CA THR A 242 -0.22 -3.82 0.81
C THR A 242 -0.84 -3.54 2.18
N TRP A 243 -1.36 -4.59 2.79
CA TRP A 243 -2.02 -4.54 4.09
C TRP A 243 -1.01 -4.79 5.19
N TYR A 244 -0.77 -3.75 5.99
CA TYR A 244 0.08 -3.79 7.18
C TYR A 244 -0.77 -3.88 8.43
N ILE A 245 -0.24 -4.56 9.45
CA ILE A 245 -0.85 -4.71 10.77
C ILE A 245 0.24 -4.70 11.85
N SER A 246 -0.07 -4.18 13.03
CA SER A 246 0.77 -4.34 14.20
C SER A 246 0.97 -5.84 14.48
N GLU A 247 2.23 -6.30 14.58
CA GLU A 247 2.52 -7.71 14.89
C GLU A 247 1.92 -8.13 16.23
N LYS A 248 1.90 -7.22 17.21
CA LYS A 248 1.25 -7.46 18.49
C LYS A 248 -0.24 -7.78 18.33
N LEU A 249 -0.95 -7.04 17.49
CA LEU A 249 -2.37 -7.33 17.20
C LEU A 249 -2.49 -8.65 16.44
N TRP A 250 -1.67 -8.89 15.42
CA TRP A 250 -1.69 -10.10 14.62
C TRP A 250 -1.53 -11.37 15.46
N GLN A 251 -0.64 -11.34 16.46
CA GLN A 251 -0.43 -12.47 17.37
C GLN A 251 -1.61 -12.71 18.32
N GLN A 252 -2.46 -11.71 18.57
CA GLN A 252 -3.68 -11.84 19.37
C GLN A 252 -4.87 -12.41 18.59
N LEU A 253 -4.82 -12.38 17.24
CA LEU A 253 -5.88 -12.91 16.40
C LEU A 253 -5.90 -14.45 16.45
N THR A 254 -7.09 -15.02 16.55
CA THR A 254 -7.27 -16.47 16.39
C THR A 254 -6.97 -16.90 14.94
N PRO A 255 -6.74 -18.18 14.66
CA PRO A 255 -6.59 -18.66 13.28
C PRO A 255 -7.78 -18.26 12.38
N GLU A 256 -9.00 -18.31 12.90
CA GLU A 256 -10.23 -17.92 12.20
C GLU A 256 -10.24 -16.42 11.90
N ASP A 257 -9.85 -15.58 12.87
CA ASP A 257 -9.77 -14.15 12.69
C ASP A 257 -8.69 -13.78 11.65
N LYS A 258 -7.52 -14.45 11.70
CA LYS A 258 -6.47 -14.28 10.67
C LYS A 258 -6.97 -14.63 9.27
N ALA A 259 -7.70 -15.74 9.14
CA ALA A 259 -8.30 -16.14 7.88
C ALA A 259 -9.34 -15.13 7.38
N LEU A 260 -10.16 -14.57 8.29
CA LEU A 260 -11.12 -13.50 7.98
C LEU A 260 -10.40 -12.25 7.45
N PHE A 261 -9.34 -11.79 8.14
CA PHE A 261 -8.58 -10.61 7.74
C PHE A 261 -7.89 -10.81 6.39
N GLN A 262 -7.28 -11.96 6.15
CA GLN A 262 -6.65 -12.29 4.87
C GLN A 262 -7.66 -12.32 3.72
N ARG A 263 -8.84 -12.92 3.93
CA ARG A 263 -9.92 -12.91 2.94
C ARG A 263 -10.44 -11.49 2.70
N ALA A 264 -10.69 -10.72 3.75
CA ALA A 264 -11.14 -9.33 3.62
C ALA A 264 -10.12 -8.46 2.87
N ALA A 265 -8.82 -8.66 3.11
CA ALA A 265 -7.74 -7.99 2.40
C ALA A 265 -7.73 -8.34 0.91
N LYS A 266 -7.94 -9.62 0.58
CA LYS A 266 -8.05 -10.07 -0.82
C LYS A 266 -9.25 -9.44 -1.53
N GLU A 267 -10.44 -9.46 -0.90
CA GLU A 267 -11.64 -8.85 -1.45
C GLU A 267 -11.50 -7.32 -1.61
N GLY A 268 -10.90 -6.64 -0.63
CA GLY A 268 -10.55 -5.23 -0.73
C GLY A 268 -9.58 -4.96 -1.89
N GLY A 269 -8.57 -5.81 -2.06
CA GLY A 269 -7.63 -5.74 -3.18
C GLY A 269 -8.27 -5.91 -4.54
N ILE A 270 -9.25 -6.84 -4.67
CA ILE A 270 -10.02 -7.03 -5.90
C ILE A 270 -10.77 -5.72 -6.27
N VAL A 271 -11.37 -5.04 -5.28
CA VAL A 271 -12.04 -3.75 -5.52
C VAL A 271 -11.04 -2.71 -6.02
N VAL A 272 -9.87 -2.60 -5.38
CA VAL A 272 -8.81 -1.65 -5.80
C VAL A 272 -8.39 -1.92 -7.24
N THR A 273 -8.09 -3.17 -7.58
CA THR A 273 -7.65 -3.57 -8.93
C THR A 273 -8.71 -3.24 -9.97
N LYS A 274 -9.96 -3.67 -9.73
CA LYS A 274 -11.06 -3.45 -10.68
C LYS A 274 -11.35 -1.96 -10.94
N VAL A 275 -11.37 -1.14 -9.88
CA VAL A 275 -11.56 0.31 -10.03
C VAL A 275 -10.32 0.94 -10.67
N GLY A 276 -9.12 0.46 -10.33
CA GLY A 276 -7.86 0.88 -10.96
C GLY A 276 -7.82 0.61 -12.47
N GLU A 277 -8.31 -0.55 -12.92
CA GLU A 277 -8.44 -0.87 -14.36
C GLU A 277 -9.37 0.10 -15.09
N GLN A 278 -10.47 0.51 -14.45
CA GLN A 278 -11.38 1.52 -15.01
C GLN A 278 -10.70 2.90 -15.09
N ILE A 279 -9.91 3.26 -14.06
CA ILE A 279 -9.11 4.48 -14.06
C ILE A 279 -8.07 4.43 -15.18
N ASP A 280 -7.35 3.32 -15.36
CA ASP A 280 -6.36 3.16 -16.43
C ASP A 280 -7.00 3.25 -17.83
N ALA A 281 -8.16 2.61 -18.01
CA ALA A 281 -8.88 2.62 -19.28
C ALA A 281 -9.32 4.05 -19.69
N ASN A 282 -9.71 4.89 -18.73
CA ASN A 282 -10.21 6.24 -18.97
C ASN A 282 -9.13 7.31 -18.78
N GLY A 283 -8.03 6.99 -18.10
CA GLY A 283 -7.02 7.94 -17.61
C GLY A 283 -6.41 8.81 -18.72
N ILE A 284 -6.13 8.20 -19.88
CA ILE A 284 -5.58 8.96 -21.04
C ILE A 284 -6.55 10.05 -21.48
N GLU A 285 -7.84 9.73 -21.61
CA GLU A 285 -8.85 10.70 -22.03
C GLU A 285 -9.09 11.78 -20.96
N GLU A 286 -9.08 11.41 -19.70
CA GLU A 286 -9.19 12.35 -18.58
C GLU A 286 -8.00 13.32 -18.56
N LEU A 287 -6.77 12.82 -18.74
CA LEU A 287 -5.58 13.66 -18.85
C LEU A 287 -5.67 14.62 -20.05
N LYS A 288 -6.10 14.14 -21.23
CA LYS A 288 -6.26 14.98 -22.43
C LYS A 288 -7.31 16.06 -22.20
N LYS A 289 -8.46 15.73 -21.60
CA LYS A 289 -9.50 16.73 -21.26
C LYS A 289 -8.95 17.78 -20.28
N ALA A 290 -8.06 17.40 -19.37
CA ALA A 290 -7.38 18.33 -18.47
C ALA A 290 -6.22 19.11 -19.13
N GLY A 291 -6.01 18.97 -20.43
CA GLY A 291 -4.96 19.65 -21.19
C GLY A 291 -3.57 19.07 -20.96
N VAL A 292 -3.47 17.79 -20.56
CA VAL A 292 -2.19 17.10 -20.40
C VAL A 292 -1.76 16.47 -21.73
N THR A 293 -0.51 16.71 -22.12
CA THR A 293 0.12 16.04 -23.25
C THR A 293 0.54 14.64 -22.81
N TYR A 294 -0.07 13.63 -23.43
CA TYR A 294 0.25 12.23 -23.18
C TYR A 294 1.24 11.72 -24.26
N THR A 295 2.32 11.10 -23.82
CA THR A 295 3.32 10.45 -24.69
C THR A 295 3.55 9.01 -24.27
N LYS A 296 3.82 8.16 -25.26
CA LYS A 296 4.22 6.75 -25.06
C LYS A 296 5.62 6.56 -25.65
N PRO A 297 6.67 6.71 -24.84
CA PRO A 297 8.04 6.58 -25.33
C PRO A 297 8.37 5.12 -25.68
N ASP A 298 9.46 4.92 -26.45
CA ASP A 298 10.08 3.61 -26.55
C ASP A 298 10.66 3.22 -25.17
N LEU A 299 10.29 2.03 -24.67
CA LEU A 299 10.67 1.58 -23.34
C LEU A 299 12.04 0.88 -23.30
N GLU A 300 12.57 0.43 -24.43
CA GLU A 300 13.84 -0.31 -24.45
C GLU A 300 15.04 0.52 -23.97
N PRO A 301 15.18 1.83 -24.33
CA PRO A 301 16.23 2.66 -23.75
C PRO A 301 16.11 2.78 -22.22
N PHE A 302 14.87 2.86 -21.67
CA PHE A 302 14.64 2.94 -20.22
C PHE A 302 14.97 1.60 -19.54
N ARG A 303 14.56 0.46 -20.12
CA ARG A 303 14.90 -0.87 -19.60
C ARG A 303 16.41 -1.04 -19.50
N LYS A 304 17.14 -0.68 -20.55
CA LYS A 304 18.60 -0.73 -20.59
C LYS A 304 19.24 0.20 -19.53
N ALA A 305 18.72 1.42 -19.41
CA ALA A 305 19.25 2.40 -18.47
C ALA A 305 19.08 1.96 -17.00
N PHE A 306 18.00 1.26 -16.67
CA PHE A 306 17.75 0.72 -15.32
C PHE A 306 18.25 -0.71 -15.09
N GLU A 307 18.82 -1.37 -16.10
CA GLU A 307 19.17 -2.81 -16.07
C GLU A 307 19.98 -3.21 -14.83
N ASN A 308 20.92 -2.36 -14.43
CA ASN A 308 21.85 -2.62 -13.34
C ASN A 308 21.52 -1.91 -12.03
N ALA A 309 20.38 -1.20 -11.95
CA ALA A 309 20.03 -0.39 -10.78
C ALA A 309 19.98 -1.20 -9.46
N HIS A 310 19.60 -2.48 -9.54
CA HIS A 310 19.49 -3.38 -8.38
C HIS A 310 20.82 -3.93 -7.86
N LYS A 311 21.91 -3.89 -8.65
CA LYS A 311 23.18 -4.57 -8.32
C LYS A 311 23.82 -4.07 -7.03
N ALA A 312 23.64 -2.80 -6.68
CA ALA A 312 24.18 -2.24 -5.43
C ALA A 312 23.54 -2.85 -4.16
N TYR A 313 22.40 -3.51 -4.29
CA TYR A 313 21.61 -4.10 -3.22
C TYR A 313 21.82 -5.61 -3.07
N GLU A 314 22.26 -6.28 -4.15
CA GLU A 314 22.51 -7.72 -4.16
C GLU A 314 23.64 -8.09 -3.16
N GLY A 315 23.42 -9.19 -2.45
CA GLY A 315 24.32 -9.64 -1.39
C GLY A 315 24.31 -8.80 -0.11
N LYS A 316 23.53 -7.69 -0.09
CA LYS A 316 23.39 -6.80 1.09
C LYS A 316 21.97 -6.81 1.64
N GLN A 317 20.97 -6.60 0.81
CA GLN A 317 19.56 -6.59 1.20
C GLN A 317 18.82 -7.85 0.78
N TRP A 318 19.23 -8.49 -0.31
CA TRP A 318 18.72 -9.78 -0.78
C TRP A 318 19.84 -10.57 -1.45
N PRO A 319 19.67 -11.90 -1.65
CA PRO A 319 20.65 -12.75 -2.30
C PRO A 319 20.98 -12.28 -3.72
N ALA A 320 22.25 -12.42 -4.13
CA ALA A 320 22.66 -12.17 -5.50
C ALA A 320 21.87 -13.05 -6.49
N GLY A 321 21.48 -12.48 -7.63
CA GLY A 321 20.72 -13.17 -8.67
C GLY A 321 19.21 -13.30 -8.40
N LEU A 322 18.69 -12.79 -7.28
CA LEU A 322 17.26 -12.88 -6.95
C LEU A 322 16.39 -12.10 -7.94
N VAL A 323 16.85 -10.94 -8.43
CA VAL A 323 16.16 -10.15 -9.46
C VAL A 323 16.03 -10.94 -10.75
N ASP A 324 17.12 -11.60 -11.19
CA ASP A 324 17.12 -12.43 -12.39
C ASP A 324 16.22 -13.67 -12.23
N GLN A 325 16.22 -14.26 -11.05
CA GLN A 325 15.30 -15.38 -10.72
C GLN A 325 13.83 -14.92 -10.84
N ILE A 326 13.47 -13.77 -10.28
CA ILE A 326 12.11 -13.23 -10.35
C ILE A 326 11.73 -12.95 -11.82
N LYS A 327 12.63 -12.35 -12.60
CA LYS A 327 12.41 -12.09 -14.03
C LYS A 327 12.22 -13.38 -14.82
N ALA A 328 13.04 -14.39 -14.57
CA ALA A 328 12.96 -15.69 -15.26
C ALA A 328 11.65 -16.44 -15.00
N MET A 329 11.06 -16.29 -13.80
CA MET A 329 9.77 -16.91 -13.47
C MET A 329 8.59 -16.37 -14.29
N GLN A 330 8.77 -15.26 -15.00
CA GLN A 330 7.73 -14.54 -15.72
C GLN A 330 7.73 -14.83 -17.24
N ASN A 331 8.65 -15.68 -17.71
CA ASN A 331 8.80 -16.09 -19.12
C ASN A 331 7.95 -17.31 -19.45
#